data_e022548ac055a5c52658768ec05de192
#
_entry.id   e022548ac055a5c52658768ec05de192
#
_cell.length_a   1.000
_cell.length_b   1.000
_cell.length_c   1.000
_cell.angle_alpha   90.00
_cell.angle_beta   90.00
_cell.angle_gamma   90.00
#
_symmetry.space_group_name_H-M   'P 1'
#
loop_
_entity.id
_entity.type
_entity.pdbx_description
1 polymer ?
#
loop_
_entity_poly.entity_id
_entity_poly.type
_entity_poly.pdbx_seq_one_letter_code
_entity_poly.pdbx_strand_id
1 'polypeptide(L)'
;MRVWRMRTGISITLKPADRRRLKALARDRNTPHKHVWRAEIVLLSADGVGTNEIMRRTGKSKTCVWRWQERFMQAGYDGLLRD
;
A
#
# COMPACT_ATOMS: atom_id res chain seq x y z
N MET A 1 -5.08 -23.43 0.52
CA MET A 1 -5.04 -22.97 0.44
C MET A 1 -5.11 -22.00 -0.03
N ARG A 2 -4.91 -21.66 -0.37
CA ARG A 2 -5.34 -20.70 -0.77
C ARG A 2 -4.74 -19.44 -0.59
N VAL A 3 -4.10 -19.24 0.36
CA VAL A 3 -3.52 -17.98 0.71
C VAL A 3 -2.57 -17.44 -0.32
N TRP A 4 -1.69 -18.29 -0.83
CA TRP A 4 -0.72 -17.80 -1.76
C TRP A 4 -1.35 -17.46 -3.08
N ARG A 5 -2.50 -17.95 -3.36
CA ARG A 5 -3.15 -17.53 -4.56
C ARG A 5 -3.53 -16.08 -4.51
N MET A 6 -3.65 -15.57 -3.34
CA MET A 6 -4.01 -14.20 -3.19
C MET A 6 -3.00 -13.25 -3.72
N ARG A 7 -1.77 -13.70 -3.92
CA ARG A 7 -0.73 -12.83 -4.43
C ARG A 7 -1.06 -12.22 -5.78
N THR A 8 -1.80 -12.93 -6.58
CA THR A 8 -2.13 -12.43 -7.90
C THR A 8 -3.32 -11.50 -7.87
N GLY A 9 -4.06 -11.50 -6.77
CA GLY A 9 -5.26 -10.69 -6.73
C GLY A 9 -5.53 -10.13 -5.36
N ILE A 10 -4.48 -9.70 -4.65
CA ILE A 10 -4.66 -9.10 -3.34
C ILE A 10 -5.52 -7.86 -3.48
N SER A 11 -6.57 -7.83 -2.70
CA SER A 11 -7.50 -6.73 -2.69
C SER A 11 -7.51 -6.15 -1.29
N ILE A 12 -7.25 -4.86 -1.19
CA ILE A 12 -7.24 -4.18 0.09
C ILE A 12 -8.49 -3.33 0.18
N THR A 13 -9.26 -3.52 1.24
CA THR A 13 -10.44 -2.71 1.47
C THR A 13 -10.10 -1.62 2.48
N LEU A 14 -10.32 -0.37 2.11
CA LEU A 14 -10.02 0.76 2.97
C LEU A 14 -11.28 1.37 3.52
N LYS A 15 -11.26 1.66 4.82
CA LYS A 15 -12.31 2.47 5.42
C LYS A 15 -12.15 3.90 4.94
N PRO A 16 -13.22 4.67 4.84
CA PRO A 16 -13.11 6.06 4.39
C PRO A 16 -12.12 6.88 5.21
N ALA A 17 -12.05 6.66 6.51
CA ALA A 17 -11.11 7.38 7.36
C ALA A 17 -9.67 7.04 7.00
N ASP A 18 -9.39 5.77 6.78
CA ASP A 18 -8.04 5.35 6.40
C ASP A 18 -7.65 5.88 5.04
N ARG A 19 -8.59 5.90 4.10
CA ARG A 19 -8.31 6.43 2.78
C ARG A 19 -7.93 7.91 2.86
N ARG A 20 -8.65 8.67 3.67
CA ARG A 20 -8.33 10.09 3.85
C ARG A 20 -6.96 10.27 4.46
N ARG A 21 -6.63 9.47 5.47
CA ARG A 21 -5.32 9.55 6.12
C ARG A 21 -4.20 9.23 5.15
N LEU A 22 -4.38 8.19 4.35
CA LEU A 22 -3.35 7.79 3.39
C LEU A 22 -3.17 8.84 2.30
N LYS A 23 -4.27 9.41 1.82
CA LYS A 23 -4.17 10.47 0.82
C LYS A 23 -3.47 11.70 1.37
N ALA A 24 -3.79 12.06 2.60
CA ALA A 24 -3.14 13.20 3.23
C ALA A 24 -1.67 12.94 3.40
N LEU A 25 -1.31 11.72 3.81
CA LEU A 25 0.08 11.34 3.98
C LEU A 25 0.85 11.43 2.66
N ALA A 26 0.24 10.95 1.58
CA ALA A 26 0.89 10.94 0.28
C ALA A 26 1.04 12.34 -0.32
N ARG A 27 0.19 13.27 0.07
CA ARG A 27 0.21 14.63 -0.47
C ARG A 27 1.02 15.61 0.34
N ASP A 28 1.29 15.30 1.60
CA ASP A 28 1.98 16.21 2.49
C ASP A 28 3.45 16.31 2.08
N ARG A 29 3.90 17.52 1.82
CA ARG A 29 5.29 17.75 1.42
C ARG A 29 6.29 17.40 2.50
N ASN A 30 5.86 17.45 3.75
CA ASN A 30 6.73 17.18 4.88
C ASN A 30 6.80 15.70 5.22
N THR A 31 6.00 14.87 4.57
CA THR A 31 6.02 13.44 4.82
C THR A 31 7.32 12.84 4.31
N PRO A 32 8.01 12.02 5.13
CA PRO A 32 9.19 11.33 4.63
C PRO A 32 8.87 10.52 3.37
N HIS A 33 9.79 10.54 2.44
CA HIS A 33 9.57 9.91 1.14
C HIS A 33 9.15 8.44 1.28
N LYS A 34 9.74 7.72 2.23
CA LYS A 34 9.42 6.32 2.43
C LYS A 34 7.96 6.11 2.83
N HIS A 35 7.37 7.05 3.54
CA HIS A 35 5.97 6.93 3.91
C HIS A 35 5.06 7.26 2.73
N VAL A 36 5.50 8.14 1.86
CA VAL A 36 4.73 8.53 0.69
C VAL A 36 4.48 7.33 -0.22
N TRP A 37 5.56 6.64 -0.62
CA TRP A 37 5.35 5.53 -1.55
C TRP A 37 4.69 4.32 -0.88
N ARG A 38 4.86 4.16 0.43
CA ARG A 38 4.13 3.10 1.14
C ARG A 38 2.63 3.37 1.11
N ALA A 39 2.23 4.62 1.34
CA ALA A 39 0.83 5.00 1.25
C ALA A 39 0.29 4.80 -0.15
N GLU A 40 1.09 5.13 -1.16
CA GLU A 40 0.68 4.95 -2.55
C GLU A 40 0.44 3.49 -2.90
N ILE A 41 1.30 2.59 -2.40
CA ILE A 41 1.10 1.16 -2.63
C ILE A 41 -0.26 0.73 -2.12
N VAL A 42 -0.62 1.15 -0.91
CA VAL A 42 -1.89 0.75 -0.31
C VAL A 42 -3.07 1.37 -1.05
N LEU A 43 -2.98 2.65 -1.39
CA LEU A 43 -4.06 3.33 -2.10
C LEU A 43 -4.31 2.71 -3.46
N LEU A 44 -3.24 2.44 -4.21
CA LEU A 44 -3.38 1.83 -5.52
C LEU A 44 -3.94 0.42 -5.42
N SER A 45 -3.50 -0.32 -4.40
CA SER A 45 -4.03 -1.66 -4.18
C SER A 45 -5.53 -1.63 -3.89
N ALA A 46 -5.96 -0.68 -3.08
CA ALA A 46 -7.38 -0.55 -2.75
C ALA A 46 -8.20 -0.15 -3.95
N ASP A 47 -7.59 0.54 -4.91
CA ASP A 47 -8.28 0.93 -6.14
C ASP A 47 -8.28 -0.18 -7.18
N GLY A 48 -7.73 -1.34 -6.86
CA GLY A 48 -7.74 -2.47 -7.77
C GLY A 48 -6.65 -2.46 -8.81
N VAL A 49 -5.64 -1.62 -8.62
CA VAL A 49 -4.51 -1.54 -9.55
C VAL A 49 -3.65 -2.78 -9.38
N GLY A 50 -3.23 -3.37 -10.50
CA GLY A 50 -2.42 -4.58 -10.47
C GLY A 50 -1.00 -4.33 -9.98
N THR A 51 -0.35 -5.40 -9.52
CA THR A 51 1.00 -5.30 -8.95
C THR A 51 1.99 -4.67 -9.93
N ASN A 52 1.96 -5.05 -11.20
CA ASN A 52 2.91 -4.51 -12.15
C ASN A 52 2.78 -3.00 -12.32
N GLU A 53 1.55 -2.53 -12.33
CA GLU A 53 1.31 -1.10 -12.45
C GLU A 53 1.74 -0.36 -11.18
N ILE A 54 1.51 -0.95 -10.02
CA ILE A 54 1.96 -0.37 -8.77
C ILE A 54 3.48 -0.25 -8.76
N MET A 55 4.15 -1.30 -9.20
CA MET A 55 5.62 -1.30 -9.30
C MET A 55 6.09 -0.16 -10.19
N ARG A 56 5.42 0.02 -11.31
CA ARG A 56 5.81 1.05 -12.27
C ARG A 56 5.61 2.46 -11.69
N ARG A 57 4.48 2.66 -11.02
CA ARG A 57 4.16 3.97 -10.47
C ARG A 57 5.00 4.36 -9.28
N THR A 58 5.35 3.38 -8.44
CA THR A 58 6.12 3.65 -7.24
C THR A 58 7.60 3.46 -7.43
N GLY A 59 8.01 2.78 -8.48
CA GLY A 59 9.41 2.47 -8.71
C GLY A 59 9.95 1.41 -7.77
N LYS A 60 9.08 0.60 -7.16
CA LYS A 60 9.50 -0.39 -6.18
C LYS A 60 9.37 -1.79 -6.74
N SER A 61 10.10 -2.73 -6.14
CA SER A 61 10.08 -4.11 -6.58
C SER A 61 8.80 -4.81 -6.16
N LYS A 62 8.53 -5.94 -6.80
CA LYS A 62 7.35 -6.75 -6.48
C LYS A 62 7.35 -7.15 -5.00
N THR A 63 8.49 -7.60 -4.50
CA THR A 63 8.61 -8.00 -3.10
C THR A 63 8.31 -6.85 -2.16
N CYS A 64 8.76 -5.65 -2.52
CA CYS A 64 8.52 -4.48 -1.72
C CYS A 64 7.03 -4.14 -1.69
N VAL A 65 6.37 -4.20 -2.84
CA VAL A 65 4.93 -3.95 -2.92
C VAL A 65 4.18 -4.94 -2.06
N TRP A 66 4.49 -6.23 -2.19
CA TRP A 66 3.82 -7.27 -1.42
C TRP A 66 4.04 -7.09 0.07
N ARG A 67 5.26 -6.71 0.48
CA ARG A 67 5.58 -6.51 1.89
C ARG A 67 4.70 -5.44 2.52
N TRP A 68 4.53 -4.32 1.84
CA TRP A 68 3.76 -3.23 2.42
C TRP A 68 2.27 -3.44 2.33
N GLN A 69 1.80 -4.18 1.33
CA GLN A 69 0.41 -4.61 1.30
C GLN A 69 0.11 -5.47 2.52
N GLU A 70 0.97 -6.43 2.78
CA GLU A 70 0.79 -7.34 3.91
C GLU A 70 0.90 -6.59 5.24
N ARG A 71 1.86 -5.70 5.34
CA ARG A 71 2.04 -4.92 6.56
C ARG A 71 0.78 -4.12 6.89
N PHE A 72 0.18 -3.53 5.88
CA PHE A 72 -1.05 -2.78 6.08
C PHE A 72 -2.19 -3.70 6.51
N MET A 73 -2.29 -4.86 5.92
CA MET A 73 -3.35 -5.80 6.29
C MET A 73 -3.19 -6.29 7.72
N GLN A 74 -1.97 -6.39 8.21
CA GLN A 74 -1.72 -6.87 9.56
C GLN A 74 -1.82 -5.77 10.61
N ALA A 75 -1.28 -4.61 10.33
CA ALA A 75 -1.12 -3.56 11.31
C ALA A 75 -1.82 -2.26 10.97
N GLY A 76 -2.45 -2.17 9.81
CA GLY A 76 -3.20 -0.98 9.41
C GLY A 76 -2.29 0.20 9.11
N TYR A 77 -2.87 1.38 9.24
CA TYR A 77 -2.17 2.63 8.94
C TYR A 77 -0.86 2.76 9.71
N ASP A 78 -0.89 2.44 10.98
CA ASP A 78 0.31 2.57 11.81
C ASP A 78 1.43 1.67 11.32
N GLY A 79 1.10 0.54 10.72
CA GLY A 79 2.10 -0.38 10.20
C GLY A 79 2.92 0.23 9.07
N LEU A 80 2.36 1.19 8.35
CA LEU A 80 3.07 1.85 7.26
C LEU A 80 4.09 2.86 7.78
N LEU A 81 3.90 3.36 8.99
CA LEU A 81 4.76 4.37 9.56
C LEU A 81 5.94 3.78 10.33
N ARG A 82 5.94 2.46 10.50
CA ARG A 82 7.01 1.78 11.22
C ARG A 82 7.92 1.05 10.25
N ASP A 83 9.16 1.00 10.59
CA ASP A 83 10.11 0.18 9.84
C ASP A 83 10.15 -1.23 10.46
#